data_91daa589ffb2e5db430e7b992f32cb07
#
_entry.id   91daa589ffb2e5db430e7b992f32cb07
#
_cell.length_a   1.000
_cell.length_b   1.000
_cell.length_c   1.000
_cell.angle_alpha   90.00
_cell.angle_beta   90.00
_cell.angle_gamma   90.00
#
_symmetry.space_group_name_H-M   'P 1'
#
loop_
_entity.id
_entity.type
_entity.pdbx_description
1 polymer ?
#
loop_
_entity_poly.entity_id
_entity_poly.type
_entity_poly.pdbx_seq_one_letter_code
_entity_poly.pdbx_strand_id
1 'polypeptide(L)'
;MAGLALLPDIWLWHLGVSGWPLALAILWWVPSLLLLLAEVGLQMGFFHKLSVRILFTTILFSVMPKVVFILFDFMLPWFFALLPALALMGWFAFGFIEGWKRLEIRYVTYESPDLPPYFDGYRLLHFTDFHLGSFPKDSDFVQKVVDAANNEEPDMMLFTGDLVNNDAREVEPYLETLKQLHAHDGIFSVWGNHDYCEY
;
A
#
# COMPACT_ATOMS: atom_id res chain seq x y z
N MET A 1 17.15 -4.82 -11.85
CA MET A 1 16.82 -5.07 -10.43
C MET A 1 16.44 -6.54 -10.15
N ALA A 2 15.70 -7.22 -11.03
CA ALA A 2 15.34 -8.63 -10.84
C ALA A 2 16.54 -9.58 -10.67
N GLY A 3 17.68 -9.32 -11.31
CA GLY A 3 18.89 -10.12 -11.12
C GLY A 3 19.38 -10.18 -9.66
N LEU A 4 19.23 -9.10 -8.90
CA LEU A 4 19.59 -9.08 -7.48
C LEU A 4 18.59 -9.87 -6.62
N ALA A 5 17.33 -9.90 -7.01
CA ALA A 5 16.30 -10.66 -6.30
C ALA A 5 16.44 -12.18 -6.47
N LEU A 6 17.21 -12.65 -7.47
CA LEU A 6 17.54 -14.06 -7.65
C LEU A 6 18.67 -14.54 -6.71
N LEU A 7 19.47 -13.63 -6.16
CA LEU A 7 20.59 -14.01 -5.29
C LEU A 7 20.17 -14.88 -4.10
N PRO A 8 19.07 -14.60 -3.38
CA PRO A 8 18.57 -15.46 -2.31
C PRO A 8 18.24 -16.87 -2.79
N ASP A 9 17.66 -17.00 -3.99
CA ASP A 9 17.30 -18.32 -4.55
C ASP A 9 18.54 -19.14 -4.90
N ILE A 10 19.52 -18.51 -5.53
CA ILE A 10 20.78 -19.17 -5.90
C ILE A 10 21.51 -19.61 -4.65
N TRP A 11 21.58 -18.74 -3.64
CA TRP A 11 22.21 -19.06 -2.36
C TRP A 11 21.57 -20.26 -1.68
N LEU A 12 20.26 -20.26 -1.52
CA LEU A 12 19.54 -21.34 -0.85
C LEU A 12 19.57 -22.64 -1.67
N TRP A 13 19.60 -22.56 -3.01
CA TRP A 13 19.79 -23.70 -3.88
C TRP A 13 21.11 -24.43 -3.61
N HIS A 14 22.20 -23.69 -3.42
CA HIS A 14 23.50 -24.25 -3.10
C HIS A 14 23.56 -24.86 -1.70
N LEU A 15 22.74 -24.40 -0.75
CA LEU A 15 22.74 -24.92 0.63
C LEU A 15 22.03 -26.27 0.80
N GLY A 16 21.37 -26.83 -0.21
CA GLY A 16 20.82 -28.17 -0.06
C GLY A 16 19.47 -28.43 -0.69
N VAL A 17 18.90 -27.47 -1.41
CA VAL A 17 17.62 -27.65 -2.14
C VAL A 17 17.79 -28.51 -3.38
N SER A 18 19.04 -28.78 -3.81
CA SER A 18 19.36 -29.58 -4.99
C SER A 18 18.88 -31.06 -4.93
N GLY A 19 18.57 -31.56 -3.75
CA GLY A 19 18.02 -32.91 -3.53
C GLY A 19 16.49 -32.97 -3.41
N TRP A 20 15.79 -31.86 -3.58
CA TRP A 20 14.34 -31.83 -3.43
C TRP A 20 13.60 -32.50 -4.61
N PRO A 21 12.41 -33.05 -4.35
CA PRO A 21 11.53 -33.49 -5.43
C PRO A 21 11.30 -32.36 -6.46
N LEU A 22 11.28 -32.71 -7.74
CA LEU A 22 11.15 -31.76 -8.84
C LEU A 22 10.02 -30.74 -8.65
N ALA A 23 8.88 -31.20 -8.12
CA ALA A 23 7.73 -30.34 -7.85
C ALA A 23 8.05 -29.22 -6.83
N LEU A 24 8.78 -29.50 -5.76
CA LEU A 24 9.19 -28.51 -4.76
C LEU A 24 10.25 -27.58 -5.32
N ALA A 25 11.17 -28.07 -6.14
CA ALA A 25 12.16 -27.27 -6.83
C ALA A 25 11.50 -26.28 -7.80
N ILE A 26 10.52 -26.73 -8.59
CA ILE A 26 9.73 -25.84 -9.47
C ILE A 26 9.01 -24.78 -8.63
N LEU A 27 8.31 -25.19 -7.58
CA LEU A 27 7.57 -24.28 -6.70
C LEU A 27 8.47 -23.20 -6.08
N TRP A 28 9.69 -23.55 -5.76
CA TRP A 28 10.71 -22.63 -5.23
C TRP A 28 11.06 -21.49 -6.20
N TRP A 29 11.19 -21.83 -7.50
CA TRP A 29 11.61 -20.87 -8.53
C TRP A 29 10.44 -20.06 -9.13
N VAL A 30 9.19 -20.48 -8.93
CA VAL A 30 8.01 -19.80 -9.48
C VAL A 30 7.96 -18.31 -9.12
N PRO A 31 8.16 -17.87 -7.85
CA PRO A 31 8.11 -16.45 -7.53
C PRO A 31 9.17 -15.63 -8.28
N SER A 32 10.38 -16.16 -8.40
CA SER A 32 11.48 -15.49 -9.09
C SER A 32 11.26 -15.42 -10.59
N LEU A 33 10.68 -16.45 -11.18
CA LEU A 33 10.25 -16.43 -12.58
C LEU A 33 9.15 -15.39 -12.82
N LEU A 34 8.16 -15.32 -11.94
CA LEU A 34 7.09 -14.30 -12.00
C LEU A 34 7.65 -12.89 -11.90
N LEU A 35 8.66 -12.67 -11.05
CA LEU A 35 9.33 -11.39 -10.91
C LEU A 35 10.07 -10.98 -12.21
N LEU A 36 10.78 -11.92 -12.82
CA LEU A 36 11.44 -11.69 -14.12
C LEU A 36 10.43 -11.36 -15.22
N LEU A 37 9.33 -12.13 -15.28
CA LEU A 37 8.27 -11.88 -16.26
C LEU A 37 7.60 -10.52 -16.05
N ALA A 38 7.38 -10.13 -14.80
CA ALA A 38 6.82 -8.82 -14.46
C ALA A 38 7.77 -7.68 -14.88
N GLU A 39 9.09 -7.82 -14.65
CA GLU A 39 10.07 -6.83 -15.08
C GLU A 39 10.13 -6.70 -16.60
N VAL A 40 10.11 -7.81 -17.32
CA VAL A 40 10.03 -7.80 -18.80
C VAL A 40 8.73 -7.16 -19.27
N GLY A 41 7.60 -7.48 -18.65
CA GLY A 41 6.31 -6.88 -18.96
C GLY A 41 6.31 -5.35 -18.79
N LEU A 42 6.95 -4.85 -17.74
CA LEU A 42 7.11 -3.40 -17.51
C LEU A 42 7.99 -2.76 -18.59
N GLN A 43 9.13 -3.37 -18.93
CA GLN A 43 10.04 -2.83 -19.95
C GLN A 43 9.40 -2.82 -21.35
N MET A 44 8.56 -3.81 -21.65
CA MET A 44 7.87 -3.92 -22.95
C MET A 44 6.55 -3.13 -22.98
N GLY A 45 6.10 -2.54 -21.87
CA GLY A 45 4.84 -1.81 -21.76
C GLY A 45 3.60 -2.70 -21.78
N PHE A 46 3.76 -4.02 -21.64
CA PHE A 46 2.64 -4.96 -21.59
C PHE A 46 2.14 -5.15 -20.17
N PHE A 47 0.81 -5.15 -20.00
CA PHE A 47 0.15 -5.46 -18.72
C PHE A 47 0.71 -4.67 -17.54
N HIS A 48 0.97 -3.38 -17.70
CA HIS A 48 1.67 -2.55 -16.71
C HIS A 48 1.15 -2.73 -15.29
N LYS A 49 -0.17 -2.57 -15.07
CA LYS A 49 -0.81 -2.73 -13.76
C LYS A 49 -0.58 -4.12 -13.14
N LEU A 50 -0.71 -5.18 -13.96
CA LEU A 50 -0.50 -6.56 -13.51
C LEU A 50 0.98 -6.79 -13.17
N SER A 51 1.89 -6.31 -14.01
CA SER A 51 3.33 -6.45 -13.83
C SER A 51 3.80 -5.76 -12.55
N VAL A 52 3.33 -4.54 -12.27
CA VAL A 52 3.61 -3.82 -11.02
C VAL A 52 3.10 -4.60 -9.81
N ARG A 53 1.86 -5.10 -9.87
CA ARG A 53 1.27 -5.88 -8.77
C ARG A 53 2.06 -7.17 -8.49
N ILE A 54 2.41 -7.92 -9.53
CA ILE A 54 3.22 -9.16 -9.40
C ILE A 54 4.59 -8.83 -8.81
N LEU A 55 5.25 -7.77 -9.30
CA LEU A 55 6.56 -7.34 -8.83
C LEU A 55 6.52 -7.04 -7.32
N PHE A 56 5.63 -6.16 -6.88
CA PHE A 56 5.52 -5.81 -5.46
C PHE A 56 5.16 -7.01 -4.59
N THR A 57 4.17 -7.81 -4.99
CA THR A 57 3.76 -8.98 -4.23
C THR A 57 4.90 -9.99 -4.10
N THR A 58 5.64 -10.24 -5.18
CA THR A 58 6.76 -11.19 -5.17
C THR A 58 7.92 -10.68 -4.31
N ILE A 59 8.24 -9.39 -4.37
CA ILE A 59 9.28 -8.81 -3.51
C ILE A 59 8.89 -8.96 -2.04
N LEU A 60 7.68 -8.58 -1.66
CA LEU A 60 7.25 -8.57 -0.25
C LEU A 60 7.09 -9.98 0.32
N PHE A 61 6.48 -10.91 -0.43
CA PHE A 61 6.12 -12.23 0.08
C PHE A 61 7.10 -13.36 -0.27
N SER A 62 8.11 -13.09 -1.09
CA SER A 62 9.12 -14.09 -1.44
C SER A 62 10.53 -13.57 -1.21
N VAL A 63 10.93 -12.48 -1.89
CA VAL A 63 12.33 -12.03 -1.85
C VAL A 63 12.72 -11.56 -0.45
N MET A 64 11.96 -10.66 0.17
CA MET A 64 12.29 -10.13 1.50
C MET A 64 12.30 -11.21 2.60
N PRO A 65 11.32 -12.13 2.70
CA PRO A 65 11.39 -13.24 3.64
C PRO A 65 12.60 -14.16 3.43
N LYS A 66 12.97 -14.45 2.18
CA LYS A 66 14.16 -15.25 1.87
C LYS A 66 15.45 -14.54 2.31
N VAL A 67 15.57 -13.24 2.09
CA VAL A 67 16.71 -12.44 2.56
C VAL A 67 16.78 -12.48 4.09
N VAL A 68 15.66 -12.27 4.78
CA VAL A 68 15.59 -12.34 6.23
C VAL A 68 15.97 -13.73 6.72
N PHE A 69 15.45 -14.79 6.09
CA PHE A 69 15.82 -16.16 6.42
C PHE A 69 17.35 -16.37 6.33
N ILE A 70 17.97 -15.97 5.22
CA ILE A 70 19.42 -16.11 5.01
C ILE A 70 20.22 -15.38 6.09
N LEU A 71 19.84 -14.12 6.39
CA LEU A 71 20.55 -13.34 7.42
C LEU A 71 20.52 -14.01 8.79
N PHE A 72 19.40 -14.62 9.16
CA PHE A 72 19.29 -15.31 10.43
C PHE A 72 19.89 -16.72 10.42
N ASP A 73 19.92 -17.40 9.26
CA ASP A 73 20.52 -18.72 9.09
C ASP A 73 22.05 -18.71 9.33
N PHE A 74 22.71 -17.57 9.11
CA PHE A 74 24.11 -17.38 9.48
C PHE A 74 24.35 -17.38 10.99
N MET A 75 23.33 -17.08 11.80
CA MET A 75 23.44 -16.88 13.25
C MET A 75 22.74 -17.98 14.05
N LEU A 76 21.73 -18.61 13.46
CA LEU A 76 20.81 -19.53 14.14
C LEU A 76 20.65 -20.82 13.31
N PRO A 77 20.31 -21.96 13.95
CA PRO A 77 19.84 -23.13 13.23
C PRO A 77 18.66 -22.78 12.31
N TRP A 78 18.62 -23.36 11.10
CA TRP A 78 17.68 -23.04 10.04
C TRP A 78 16.20 -22.97 10.48
N PHE A 79 15.78 -23.84 11.40
CA PHE A 79 14.38 -23.86 11.88
C PHE A 79 14.03 -22.66 12.76
N PHE A 80 15.01 -22.06 13.46
CA PHE A 80 14.82 -20.79 14.16
C PHE A 80 14.89 -19.59 13.18
N ALA A 81 15.68 -19.68 12.12
CA ALA A 81 15.78 -18.65 11.11
C ALA A 81 14.46 -18.50 10.31
N LEU A 82 13.63 -19.53 10.26
CA LEU A 82 12.29 -19.44 9.66
C LEU A 82 11.34 -18.51 10.42
N LEU A 83 11.46 -18.37 11.72
CA LEU A 83 10.53 -17.58 12.54
C LEU A 83 10.48 -16.11 12.14
N PRO A 84 11.59 -15.36 12.02
CA PRO A 84 11.55 -13.98 11.57
C PRO A 84 11.08 -13.82 10.12
N ALA A 85 11.40 -14.78 9.25
CA ALA A 85 10.90 -14.75 7.86
C ALA A 85 9.37 -14.91 7.79
N LEU A 86 8.82 -15.89 8.55
CA LEU A 86 7.38 -16.09 8.65
C LEU A 86 6.67 -14.92 9.36
N ALA A 87 7.30 -14.34 10.39
CA ALA A 87 6.77 -13.16 11.06
C ALA A 87 6.68 -11.96 10.11
N LEU A 88 7.68 -11.74 9.25
CA LEU A 88 7.66 -10.71 8.22
C LEU A 88 6.55 -10.95 7.19
N MET A 89 6.36 -12.19 6.73
CA MET A 89 5.26 -12.55 5.83
C MET A 89 3.90 -12.27 6.48
N GLY A 90 3.73 -12.66 7.74
CA GLY A 90 2.51 -12.39 8.52
C GLY A 90 2.24 -10.90 8.68
N TRP A 91 3.29 -10.10 8.91
CA TRP A 91 3.21 -8.65 8.99
C TRP A 91 2.72 -8.02 7.68
N PHE A 92 3.28 -8.43 6.54
CA PHE A 92 2.81 -7.96 5.25
C PHE A 92 1.37 -8.41 4.97
N ALA A 93 1.03 -9.68 5.23
CA ALA A 93 -0.32 -10.18 5.06
C ALA A 93 -1.32 -9.38 5.91
N PHE A 94 -0.99 -9.09 7.17
CA PHE A 94 -1.80 -8.24 8.03
C PHE A 94 -1.98 -6.83 7.45
N GLY A 95 -0.90 -6.20 6.95
CA GLY A 95 -0.97 -4.90 6.29
C GLY A 95 -1.91 -4.90 5.07
N PHE A 96 -1.83 -5.93 4.25
CA PHE A 96 -2.67 -6.08 3.05
C PHE A 96 -4.15 -6.38 3.37
N ILE A 97 -4.45 -7.09 4.45
CA ILE A 97 -5.82 -7.53 4.77
C ILE A 97 -6.51 -6.54 5.69
N GLU A 98 -5.83 -6.03 6.70
CA GLU A 98 -6.42 -5.25 7.79
C GLU A 98 -5.86 -3.83 7.93
N GLY A 99 -4.59 -3.61 7.50
CA GLY A 99 -3.90 -2.35 7.75
C GLY A 99 -4.63 -1.14 7.16
N TRP A 100 -5.14 -1.27 5.96
CA TRP A 100 -5.85 -0.20 5.24
C TRP A 100 -7.24 0.12 5.82
N LYS A 101 -7.82 -0.77 6.62
CA LYS A 101 -9.14 -0.58 7.24
C LYS A 101 -9.10 0.29 8.49
N ARG A 102 -7.91 0.67 8.95
CA ARG A 102 -7.74 1.47 10.17
C ARG A 102 -7.81 2.95 9.84
N LEU A 103 -8.90 3.57 10.23
CA LEU A 103 -9.02 5.02 10.23
C LEU A 103 -8.49 5.57 11.55
N GLU A 104 -7.57 6.53 11.48
CA GLU A 104 -7.01 7.23 12.63
C GLU A 104 -7.18 8.73 12.43
N ILE A 105 -7.79 9.39 13.40
CA ILE A 105 -7.92 10.85 13.41
C ILE A 105 -6.84 11.40 14.33
N ARG A 106 -6.04 12.33 13.83
CA ARG A 106 -4.98 12.98 14.56
C ARG A 106 -5.31 14.43 14.76
N TYR A 107 -5.28 14.87 16.01
CA TYR A 107 -5.51 16.26 16.37
C TYR A 107 -4.18 16.98 16.54
N VAL A 108 -4.05 18.13 15.88
CA VAL A 108 -2.89 19.02 15.99
C VAL A 108 -3.39 20.42 16.33
N THR A 109 -2.95 20.97 17.44
CA THR A 109 -3.27 22.35 17.83
C THR A 109 -2.17 23.26 17.32
N TYR A 110 -2.55 24.29 16.57
CA TYR A 110 -1.66 25.37 16.16
C TYR A 110 -1.99 26.62 16.96
N GLU A 111 -1.00 27.18 17.65
CA GLU A 111 -1.13 28.40 18.44
C GLU A 111 -0.18 29.46 17.90
N SER A 112 -0.67 30.66 17.66
CA SER A 112 0.13 31.80 17.25
C SER A 112 -0.46 33.11 17.79
N PRO A 113 0.37 34.00 18.37
CA PRO A 113 -0.11 35.31 18.79
C PRO A 113 -0.51 36.22 17.62
N ASP A 114 -0.07 35.88 16.39
CA ASP A 114 -0.38 36.64 15.18
C ASP A 114 -1.67 36.14 14.51
N LEU A 115 -2.31 35.11 15.07
CA LEU A 115 -3.53 34.59 14.51
C LEU A 115 -4.69 35.55 14.77
N PRO A 116 -5.46 35.96 13.73
CA PRO A 116 -6.62 36.80 13.94
C PRO A 116 -7.66 36.11 14.86
N PRO A 117 -8.36 36.85 15.74
CA PRO A 117 -9.32 36.27 16.68
C PRO A 117 -10.45 35.45 16.03
N TYR A 118 -10.74 35.70 14.76
CA TYR A 118 -11.71 34.95 13.97
C TYR A 118 -11.36 33.45 13.85
N PHE A 119 -10.07 33.12 13.90
CA PHE A 119 -9.60 31.74 13.79
C PHE A 119 -9.42 31.04 15.14
N ASP A 120 -9.81 31.70 16.26
CA ASP A 120 -9.78 31.03 17.54
C ASP A 120 -10.84 29.90 17.57
N GLY A 121 -10.38 28.67 17.82
CA GLY A 121 -11.19 27.47 17.76
C GLY A 121 -11.55 26.97 16.36
N TYR A 122 -11.02 27.59 15.29
CA TYR A 122 -11.26 27.19 13.90
C TYR A 122 -10.73 25.78 13.63
N ARG A 123 -11.58 24.92 13.08
CA ARG A 123 -11.29 23.52 12.79
C ARG A 123 -11.00 23.31 11.32
N LEU A 124 -9.75 22.96 11.01
CA LEU A 124 -9.34 22.60 9.67
C LEU A 124 -9.12 21.08 9.60
N LEU A 125 -9.93 20.40 8.81
CA LEU A 125 -9.76 18.97 8.54
C LEU A 125 -8.95 18.81 7.27
N HIS A 126 -7.88 18.02 7.34
CA HIS A 126 -7.02 17.71 6.19
C HIS A 126 -6.97 16.20 5.96
N PHE A 127 -7.16 15.79 4.72
CA PHE A 127 -6.94 14.43 4.26
C PHE A 127 -6.35 14.41 2.86
N THR A 128 -5.68 13.30 2.50
CA THR A 128 -4.95 13.13 1.25
C THR A 128 -4.83 11.64 0.91
N ASP A 129 -4.36 11.32 -0.30
CA ASP A 129 -3.97 9.96 -0.71
C ASP A 129 -5.09 8.92 -0.50
N PHE A 130 -6.31 9.26 -0.93
CA PHE A 130 -7.46 8.39 -0.72
C PHE A 130 -7.37 7.11 -1.56
N HIS A 131 -6.84 7.22 -2.79
CA HIS A 131 -6.59 6.06 -3.67
C HIS A 131 -7.80 5.12 -3.78
N LEU A 132 -8.95 5.65 -4.18
CA LEU A 132 -10.25 4.96 -4.22
C LEU A 132 -10.22 3.62 -4.95
N GLY A 133 -9.37 3.48 -5.98
CA GLY A 133 -9.19 2.22 -6.70
C GLY A 133 -8.59 1.08 -5.87
N SER A 134 -8.11 1.36 -4.66
CA SER A 134 -7.58 0.34 -3.74
C SER A 134 -8.67 -0.37 -2.96
N PHE A 135 -9.87 0.21 -2.87
CA PHE A 135 -10.97 -0.37 -2.09
C PHE A 135 -11.86 -1.26 -2.95
N PRO A 136 -12.39 -2.37 -2.38
CA PRO A 136 -13.48 -3.11 -3.01
C PRO A 136 -14.70 -2.21 -3.21
N LYS A 137 -15.38 -2.33 -4.36
CA LYS A 137 -16.52 -1.48 -4.74
C LYS A 137 -17.70 -1.49 -3.75
N ASP A 138 -17.81 -2.56 -2.96
CA ASP A 138 -18.81 -2.78 -1.93
C ASP A 138 -18.28 -2.43 -0.51
N SER A 139 -17.11 -1.81 -0.43
CA SER A 139 -16.50 -1.44 0.85
C SER A 139 -17.25 -0.27 1.50
N ASP A 140 -17.58 -0.43 2.78
CA ASP A 140 -18.14 0.61 3.64
C ASP A 140 -17.06 1.59 4.16
N PHE A 141 -15.79 1.36 3.83
CA PHE A 141 -14.68 2.14 4.36
C PHE A 141 -14.74 3.62 3.96
N VAL A 142 -15.08 3.90 2.69
CA VAL A 142 -15.22 5.28 2.19
C VAL A 142 -16.33 6.02 2.94
N GLN A 143 -17.48 5.34 3.20
CA GLN A 143 -18.54 5.90 4.00
C GLN A 143 -18.08 6.20 5.44
N LYS A 144 -17.34 5.28 6.07
CA LYS A 144 -16.77 5.51 7.40
C LYS A 144 -15.84 6.72 7.46
N VAL A 145 -15.04 6.95 6.41
CA VAL A 145 -14.16 8.13 6.33
C VAL A 145 -14.99 9.40 6.21
N VAL A 146 -16.02 9.41 5.36
CA VAL A 146 -16.92 10.54 5.20
C VAL A 146 -17.68 10.86 6.49
N ASP A 147 -18.23 9.83 7.14
CA ASP A 147 -18.95 9.99 8.43
C ASP A 147 -18.01 10.53 9.50
N ALA A 148 -16.78 9.99 9.59
CA ALA A 148 -15.79 10.46 10.55
C ALA A 148 -15.38 11.90 10.28
N ALA A 149 -15.17 12.28 9.01
CA ALA A 149 -14.82 13.65 8.64
C ALA A 149 -15.95 14.65 9.00
N ASN A 150 -17.18 14.28 8.71
CA ASN A 150 -18.35 15.11 9.02
C ASN A 150 -18.61 15.23 10.53
N ASN A 151 -18.36 14.16 11.31
CA ASN A 151 -18.52 14.16 12.77
C ASN A 151 -17.52 15.08 13.49
N GLU A 152 -16.42 15.47 12.83
CA GLU A 152 -15.49 16.46 13.35
C GLU A 152 -16.03 17.90 13.25
N GLU A 153 -17.15 18.10 12.54
CA GLU A 153 -17.76 19.42 12.31
C GLU A 153 -16.72 20.49 11.89
N PRO A 154 -15.96 20.26 10.82
CA PRO A 154 -14.89 21.17 10.42
C PRO A 154 -15.46 22.48 9.85
N ASP A 155 -14.78 23.59 10.14
CA ASP A 155 -15.06 24.85 9.45
C ASP A 155 -14.60 24.78 8.00
N MET A 156 -13.47 24.15 7.73
CA MET A 156 -12.94 23.95 6.37
C MET A 156 -12.37 22.56 6.20
N MET A 157 -12.56 21.97 5.01
CA MET A 157 -11.88 20.73 4.60
C MET A 157 -10.86 20.99 3.50
N LEU A 158 -9.69 20.40 3.63
CA LEU A 158 -8.64 20.41 2.61
C LEU A 158 -8.35 18.99 2.14
N PHE A 159 -8.42 18.77 0.85
CA PHE A 159 -8.00 17.55 0.21
C PHE A 159 -6.78 17.81 -0.69
N THR A 160 -5.66 17.17 -0.41
CA THR A 160 -4.39 17.49 -1.08
C THR A 160 -3.99 16.46 -2.14
N GLY A 161 -4.98 15.79 -2.74
CA GLY A 161 -4.80 15.02 -3.96
C GLY A 161 -4.66 13.53 -3.76
N ASP A 162 -4.41 12.85 -4.87
CA ASP A 162 -4.37 11.40 -5.00
C ASP A 162 -5.70 10.73 -4.60
N LEU A 163 -6.79 11.25 -5.18
CA LEU A 163 -8.14 10.69 -5.03
C LEU A 163 -8.25 9.31 -5.68
N VAL A 164 -7.61 9.14 -6.83
CA VAL A 164 -7.63 7.90 -7.62
C VAL A 164 -6.26 7.22 -7.65
N ASN A 165 -6.21 5.96 -8.07
CA ASN A 165 -4.95 5.27 -8.30
C ASN A 165 -4.43 5.53 -9.72
N ASN A 166 -5.30 5.36 -10.73
CA ASN A 166 -4.89 5.37 -12.14
C ASN A 166 -5.99 5.81 -13.12
N ASP A 167 -7.24 5.91 -12.69
CA ASP A 167 -8.37 6.10 -13.60
C ASP A 167 -9.49 6.86 -12.90
N ALA A 168 -9.98 7.93 -13.54
CA ALA A 168 -11.07 8.74 -12.99
C ALA A 168 -12.37 7.96 -12.72
N ARG A 169 -12.59 6.84 -13.42
CA ARG A 169 -13.74 5.94 -13.18
C ARG A 169 -13.71 5.24 -11.82
N GLU A 170 -12.59 5.28 -11.13
CA GLU A 170 -12.48 4.75 -9.76
C GLU A 170 -13.32 5.54 -8.75
N VAL A 171 -13.67 6.79 -9.08
CA VAL A 171 -14.55 7.65 -8.26
C VAL A 171 -16.03 7.27 -8.38
N GLU A 172 -16.46 6.74 -9.53
CA GLU A 172 -17.87 6.51 -9.84
C GLU A 172 -18.64 5.74 -8.75
N PRO A 173 -18.12 4.64 -8.18
CA PRO A 173 -18.81 3.89 -7.13
C PRO A 173 -19.04 4.67 -5.83
N TYR A 174 -18.22 5.70 -5.60
CA TYR A 174 -18.17 6.45 -4.34
C TYR A 174 -18.69 7.89 -4.45
N LEU A 175 -19.12 8.29 -5.64
CA LEU A 175 -19.50 9.68 -5.91
C LEU A 175 -20.60 10.18 -4.98
N GLU A 176 -21.65 9.37 -4.75
CA GLU A 176 -22.75 9.74 -3.87
C GLU A 176 -22.34 9.79 -2.39
N THR A 177 -21.39 8.97 -1.99
CA THR A 177 -20.81 9.00 -0.65
C THR A 177 -19.96 10.27 -0.46
N LEU A 178 -19.07 10.59 -1.42
CA LEU A 178 -18.22 11.77 -1.34
C LEU A 178 -19.00 13.08 -1.35
N LYS A 179 -20.15 13.14 -2.02
CA LYS A 179 -21.05 14.30 -1.99
C LYS A 179 -21.63 14.62 -0.61
N GLN A 180 -21.55 13.68 0.35
CA GLN A 180 -22.01 13.88 1.71
C GLN A 180 -20.99 14.66 2.56
N LEU A 181 -19.75 14.82 2.10
CA LEU A 181 -18.77 15.67 2.79
C LEU A 181 -19.29 17.11 2.86
N HIS A 182 -19.17 17.72 4.04
CA HIS A 182 -19.56 19.11 4.24
C HIS A 182 -18.68 19.81 5.26
N ALA A 183 -18.45 21.11 5.04
CA ALA A 183 -17.74 21.99 5.97
C ALA A 183 -18.36 23.37 5.86
N HIS A 184 -18.31 24.16 6.95
CA HIS A 184 -18.96 25.47 7.04
C HIS A 184 -18.48 26.43 5.94
N ASP A 185 -17.16 26.57 5.77
CA ASP A 185 -16.54 27.49 4.82
C ASP A 185 -16.19 26.80 3.48
N GLY A 186 -16.51 25.50 3.38
CA GLY A 186 -16.36 24.72 2.15
C GLY A 186 -15.21 23.72 2.14
N ILE A 187 -15.13 23.03 1.01
CA ILE A 187 -14.15 21.97 0.76
C ILE A 187 -13.26 22.39 -0.40
N PHE A 188 -11.97 22.39 -0.19
CA PHE A 188 -10.99 22.78 -1.20
C PHE A 188 -10.11 21.58 -1.53
N SER A 189 -9.84 21.39 -2.81
CA SER A 189 -9.00 20.30 -3.28
C SER A 189 -7.95 20.77 -4.27
N VAL A 190 -6.81 20.10 -4.26
CA VAL A 190 -5.77 20.21 -5.28
C VAL A 190 -5.49 18.82 -5.85
N TRP A 191 -4.88 18.77 -7.01
CA TRP A 191 -4.54 17.51 -7.66
C TRP A 191 -3.23 16.96 -7.13
N GLY A 192 -3.21 15.66 -6.84
CA GLY A 192 -1.99 14.88 -6.63
C GLY A 192 -1.48 14.29 -7.94
N ASN A 193 -0.36 13.59 -7.90
CA ASN A 193 0.25 13.02 -9.10
C ASN A 193 -0.59 11.90 -9.72
N HIS A 194 -1.32 11.13 -8.93
CA HIS A 194 -2.21 10.07 -9.43
C HIS A 194 -3.48 10.60 -10.10
N ASP A 195 -3.93 11.79 -9.75
CA ASP A 195 -5.16 12.39 -10.31
C ASP A 195 -4.99 12.81 -11.78
N TYR A 196 -3.75 12.92 -12.28
CA TYR A 196 -3.50 13.10 -13.71
C TYR A 196 -3.79 11.85 -14.56
N CYS A 197 -4.02 10.69 -13.93
CA CYS A 197 -4.42 9.44 -14.59
C CYS A 197 -3.49 8.95 -15.71
N GLU A 198 -2.21 9.28 -15.66
CA GLU A 198 -1.22 8.91 -16.68
C GLU A 198 -0.41 7.64 -16.34
N TYR A 199 -0.83 6.90 -15.34
CA TYR A 199 -0.11 5.71 -14.86
C TYR A 199 -0.62 4.41 -15.45
#